data_28eba1fa4905f7c025b8ec2934d8de9e
#
_entry.id   28eba1fa4905f7c025b8ec2934d8de9e
#
_cell.length_a   1.000
_cell.length_b   1.000
_cell.length_c   1.000
_cell.angle_alpha   90.00
_cell.angle_beta   90.00
_cell.angle_gamma   90.00
#
_symmetry.space_group_name_H-M   'P 1'
#
loop_
_entity.id
_entity.type
_entity.pdbx_description
1 polymer ?
#
loop_
_entity_poly.entity_id
_entity_poly.type
_entity_poly.pdbx_seq_one_letter_code
_entity_poly.pdbx_strand_id
1 'polypeptide(L)'
;MPASAPHVTSPRGEGIYVDHSALKVNQTGIVATVLVAFIGSAFYRPLLMLIPLLAVVLLLGTFAPQLALFKQFYFKVLKPSGIVKPRPVQDRPEPHNFAQGLGGVFLAVASVFLLPVPVVGLALALLVAVLAFVNLAFGYCLGCQIYFQLGKRGFIRA
;
A
#
# COMPACT_ATOMS: atom_id res chain seq x y z
N MET A 1 22.20 -11.68 3.97
CA MET A 1 21.14 -12.65 3.60
C MET A 1 19.86 -11.85 3.34
N PRO A 2 19.35 -11.83 2.12
CA PRO A 2 18.04 -11.24 1.92
C PRO A 2 17.03 -12.13 2.63
N ALA A 3 16.48 -11.66 3.73
CA ALA A 3 15.35 -12.31 4.34
C ALA A 3 14.20 -12.24 3.33
N SER A 4 13.88 -13.38 2.74
CA SER A 4 12.75 -13.54 1.84
C SER A 4 11.50 -12.97 2.51
N ALA A 5 10.77 -12.12 1.80
CA ALA A 5 9.39 -11.83 2.16
C ALA A 5 8.71 -13.16 2.53
N PRO A 6 7.77 -13.17 3.49
CA PRO A 6 7.09 -14.39 3.87
C PRO A 6 6.24 -14.89 2.70
N HIS A 7 6.91 -15.60 1.79
CA HIS A 7 6.24 -16.42 0.81
C HIS A 7 5.73 -17.62 1.58
N VAL A 8 4.43 -17.68 1.77
CA VAL A 8 3.80 -18.90 2.25
C VAL A 8 3.91 -19.91 1.10
N THR A 9 5.02 -20.66 1.09
CA THR A 9 5.15 -21.82 0.19
C THR A 9 4.14 -22.85 0.64
N SER A 10 3.16 -23.12 -0.22
CA SER A 10 2.29 -24.28 -0.03
C SER A 10 3.12 -25.56 -0.12
N PRO A 11 2.82 -26.59 0.71
CA PRO A 11 3.52 -27.89 0.64
C PRO A 11 3.28 -28.66 -0.66
N ARG A 12 2.46 -28.19 -1.56
CA ARG A 12 2.17 -28.81 -2.88
C ARG A 12 2.61 -27.88 -4.00
N GLY A 13 3.91 -27.90 -4.31
CA GLY A 13 4.57 -27.50 -5.55
C GLY A 13 3.98 -26.35 -6.37
N GLU A 14 4.84 -25.37 -6.70
CA GLU A 14 4.74 -24.53 -7.89
C GLU A 14 3.63 -23.45 -7.90
N GLY A 15 3.65 -22.53 -6.92
CA GLY A 15 2.88 -21.31 -7.02
C GLY A 15 3.36 -20.28 -6.00
N ILE A 16 3.55 -19.02 -6.43
CA ILE A 16 3.76 -17.90 -5.53
C ILE A 16 2.39 -17.51 -4.98
N TYR A 17 2.22 -17.56 -3.65
CA TYR A 17 0.99 -17.18 -2.99
C TYR A 17 1.16 -15.84 -2.30
N VAL A 18 0.20 -14.95 -2.49
CA VAL A 18 0.10 -13.65 -1.80
C VAL A 18 -1.07 -13.71 -0.84
N ASP A 19 -0.84 -13.28 0.40
CA ASP A 19 -1.93 -13.18 1.38
C ASP A 19 -2.74 -11.90 1.12
N HIS A 20 -3.89 -12.05 0.50
CA HIS A 20 -4.79 -10.93 0.19
C HIS A 20 -5.32 -10.24 1.46
N SER A 21 -5.35 -10.91 2.60
CA SER A 21 -5.71 -10.26 3.87
C SER A 21 -4.65 -9.24 4.30
N ALA A 22 -3.37 -9.54 4.09
CA ALA A 22 -2.29 -8.59 4.34
C ALA A 22 -2.40 -7.34 3.43
N LEU A 23 -2.78 -7.53 2.16
CA LEU A 23 -3.03 -6.42 1.23
C LEU A 23 -4.20 -5.55 1.69
N LYS A 24 -5.31 -6.16 2.14
CA LYS A 24 -6.47 -5.43 2.66
C LYS A 24 -6.13 -4.62 3.89
N VAL A 25 -5.36 -5.17 4.82
CA VAL A 25 -4.88 -4.44 6.00
C VAL A 25 -4.02 -3.25 5.61
N ASN A 26 -3.13 -3.42 4.64
CA ASN A 26 -2.31 -2.33 4.11
C ASN A 26 -3.18 -1.21 3.49
N GLN A 27 -4.18 -1.57 2.67
CA GLN A 27 -5.12 -0.60 2.08
C GLN A 27 -5.94 0.12 3.14
N THR A 28 -6.45 -0.61 4.13
CA THR A 28 -7.19 -0.02 5.27
C THR A 28 -6.31 0.98 6.03
N GLY A 29 -5.04 0.64 6.26
CA GLY A 29 -4.08 1.53 6.90
C GLY A 29 -3.87 2.82 6.12
N ILE A 30 -3.73 2.74 4.80
CA ILE A 30 -3.58 3.92 3.92
C ILE A 30 -4.82 4.80 4.02
N VAL A 31 -6.01 4.24 3.80
CA VAL A 31 -7.28 4.99 3.83
C VAL A 31 -7.48 5.65 5.20
N ALA A 32 -7.32 4.89 6.29
CA ALA A 32 -7.48 5.40 7.64
C ALA A 32 -6.51 6.55 7.94
N THR A 33 -5.23 6.40 7.60
CA THR A 33 -4.21 7.43 7.87
C THR A 33 -4.50 8.72 7.10
N VAL A 34 -4.87 8.62 5.82
CA VAL A 34 -5.19 9.80 5.00
C VAL A 34 -6.46 10.49 5.51
N LEU A 35 -7.50 9.73 5.88
CA LEU A 35 -8.73 10.30 6.43
C LEU A 35 -8.50 10.98 7.77
N VAL A 36 -7.69 10.39 8.65
CA VAL A 36 -7.30 11.00 9.93
C VAL A 36 -6.52 12.29 9.69
N ALA A 37 -5.57 12.29 8.74
CA ALA A 37 -4.82 13.48 8.37
C ALA A 37 -5.75 14.57 7.80
N PHE A 38 -6.67 14.21 6.91
CA PHE A 38 -7.58 15.14 6.26
C PHE A 38 -8.58 15.75 7.24
N ILE A 39 -9.35 14.93 7.94
CA ILE A 39 -10.38 15.37 8.87
C ILE A 39 -9.75 16.03 10.09
N GLY A 40 -8.72 15.40 10.65
CA GLY A 40 -8.04 15.86 11.85
C GLY A 40 -7.30 17.18 11.63
N SER A 41 -6.82 17.48 10.43
CA SER A 41 -6.13 18.73 10.13
C SER A 41 -7.03 19.97 10.24
N ALA A 42 -8.35 19.79 10.17
CA ALA A 42 -9.31 20.86 10.42
C ALA A 42 -9.28 21.32 11.89
N PHE A 43 -8.94 20.44 12.83
CA PHE A 43 -8.84 20.70 14.26
C PHE A 43 -7.39 20.90 14.71
N TYR A 44 -6.46 20.14 14.12
CA TYR A 44 -5.07 20.12 14.52
C TYR A 44 -4.15 19.99 13.30
N ARG A 45 -3.64 21.10 12.81
CA ARG A 45 -2.82 21.18 11.60
C ARG A 45 -1.61 20.23 11.55
N PRO A 46 -0.87 19.96 12.66
CA PRO A 46 0.24 19.01 12.64
C PRO A 46 -0.11 17.60 12.16
N LEU A 47 -1.39 17.19 12.17
CA LEU A 47 -1.82 15.92 11.61
C LEU A 47 -1.55 15.78 10.10
N LEU A 48 -1.33 16.87 9.37
CA LEU A 48 -0.87 16.83 7.99
C LEU A 48 0.49 16.13 7.83
N MET A 49 1.31 16.08 8.88
CA MET A 49 2.57 15.35 8.89
C MET A 49 2.39 13.83 8.75
N LEU A 50 1.19 13.31 8.94
CA LEU A 50 0.88 11.91 8.67
C LEU A 50 1.01 11.57 7.17
N ILE A 51 0.81 12.54 6.28
CA ILE A 51 0.90 12.33 4.82
C ILE A 51 2.36 12.05 4.39
N PRO A 52 3.36 12.89 4.70
CA PRO A 52 4.75 12.57 4.40
C PRO A 52 5.25 11.33 5.15
N LEU A 53 4.80 11.12 6.38
CA LEU A 53 5.13 9.90 7.13
C LEU A 53 4.60 8.65 6.41
N LEU A 54 3.35 8.67 5.95
CA LEU A 54 2.76 7.59 5.18
C LEU A 54 3.49 7.36 3.85
N ALA A 55 3.90 8.43 3.16
CA ALA A 55 4.71 8.33 1.95
C ALA A 55 6.00 7.56 2.20
N VAL A 56 6.72 7.89 3.27
CA VAL A 56 7.96 7.19 3.67
C VAL A 56 7.67 5.72 3.98
N VAL A 57 6.62 5.43 4.74
CA VAL A 57 6.23 4.05 5.11
C VAL A 57 5.93 3.22 3.86
N LEU A 58 5.20 3.76 2.88
CA LEU A 58 4.87 3.04 1.65
C LEU A 58 6.09 2.83 0.76
N LEU A 59 6.95 3.83 0.62
CA LEU A 59 8.18 3.72 -0.17
C LEU A 59 9.15 2.73 0.46
N LEU A 60 9.36 2.79 1.77
CA LEU A 60 10.16 1.80 2.49
C LEU A 60 9.59 0.39 2.33
N GLY A 61 8.28 0.23 2.44
CA GLY A 61 7.62 -1.05 2.24
C GLY A 61 7.71 -1.58 0.81
N THR A 62 7.95 -0.71 -0.17
CA THR A 62 8.15 -1.10 -1.58
C THR A 62 9.58 -1.56 -1.83
N PHE A 63 10.57 -0.80 -1.38
CA PHE A 63 11.99 -1.12 -1.55
C PHE A 63 12.48 -2.21 -0.60
N ALA A 64 11.93 -2.24 0.61
CA ALA A 64 12.23 -3.23 1.63
C ALA A 64 10.92 -3.85 2.16
N PRO A 65 10.39 -4.90 1.50
CA PRO A 65 9.12 -5.53 1.89
C PRO A 65 9.09 -6.02 3.33
N GLN A 66 10.26 -6.24 3.91
CA GLN A 66 10.43 -6.60 5.32
C GLN A 66 10.07 -5.45 6.28
N LEU A 67 10.18 -4.20 5.82
CA LEU A 67 9.86 -2.99 6.57
C LEU A 67 8.46 -2.45 6.26
N ALA A 68 7.65 -3.20 5.51
CA ALA A 68 6.27 -2.82 5.22
C ALA A 68 5.43 -2.85 6.50
N LEU A 69 5.32 -1.70 7.17
CA LEU A 69 4.78 -1.54 8.52
C LEU A 69 3.40 -2.19 8.67
N PHE A 70 2.48 -1.92 7.75
CA PHE A 70 1.12 -2.46 7.80
C PHE A 70 1.08 -3.99 7.58
N LYS A 71 1.94 -4.50 6.70
CA LYS A 71 2.06 -5.96 6.48
C LYS A 71 2.68 -6.64 7.70
N GLN A 72 3.69 -6.04 8.32
CA GLN A 72 4.28 -6.55 9.56
C GLN A 72 3.28 -6.53 10.71
N PHE A 73 2.50 -5.47 10.85
CA PHE A 73 1.44 -5.38 11.83
C PHE A 73 0.42 -6.51 11.65
N TYR A 74 0.02 -6.78 10.41
CA TYR A 74 -0.84 -7.92 10.09
C TYR A 74 -0.22 -9.25 10.52
N PHE A 75 1.03 -9.54 10.11
CA PHE A 75 1.67 -10.81 10.39
C PHE A 75 2.00 -11.03 11.87
N LYS A 76 2.35 -9.97 12.60
CA LYS A 76 2.77 -10.06 13.99
C LYS A 76 1.62 -9.96 15.00
N VAL A 77 0.57 -9.23 14.65
CA VAL A 77 -0.53 -8.91 15.59
C VAL A 77 -1.86 -9.52 15.11
N LEU A 78 -2.31 -9.20 13.92
CA LEU A 78 -3.64 -9.58 13.46
C LEU A 78 -3.77 -11.07 13.14
N LYS A 79 -2.75 -11.64 12.52
CA LYS A 79 -2.73 -13.07 12.16
C LYS A 79 -2.68 -13.99 13.39
N PRO A 80 -1.78 -13.77 14.39
CA PRO A 80 -1.76 -14.58 15.60
C PRO A 80 -3.01 -14.42 16.48
N SER A 81 -3.60 -13.22 16.50
CA SER A 81 -4.83 -12.96 17.29
C SER A 81 -6.10 -13.53 16.65
N GLY A 82 -6.03 -14.06 15.42
CA GLY A 82 -7.18 -14.67 14.75
C GLY A 82 -8.25 -13.68 14.31
N ILE A 83 -8.02 -12.37 14.43
CA ILE A 83 -8.97 -11.31 14.07
C ILE A 83 -9.22 -11.31 12.56
N VAL A 84 -8.17 -11.55 11.78
CA VAL A 84 -8.23 -11.59 10.32
C VAL A 84 -7.76 -12.96 9.83
N LYS A 85 -8.64 -13.69 9.13
CA LYS A 85 -8.29 -14.98 8.53
C LYS A 85 -7.39 -14.80 7.33
N PRO A 86 -6.25 -15.52 7.23
CA PRO A 86 -5.40 -15.50 6.06
C PRO A 86 -6.14 -15.97 4.80
N ARG A 87 -5.95 -15.26 3.70
CA ARG A 87 -6.48 -15.65 2.39
C ARG A 87 -5.34 -15.72 1.37
N PRO A 88 -4.53 -16.79 1.39
CA PRO A 88 -3.50 -17.00 0.38
C PRO A 88 -4.15 -17.25 -0.97
N VAL A 89 -3.81 -16.43 -1.96
CA VAL A 89 -4.26 -16.57 -3.34
C VAL A 89 -3.02 -16.70 -4.22
N GLN A 90 -3.08 -17.54 -5.21
CA GLN A 90 -2.02 -17.66 -6.21
C GLN A 90 -1.98 -16.37 -7.03
N ASP A 91 -1.02 -15.52 -6.72
CA ASP A 91 -0.88 -14.20 -7.35
C ASP A 91 0.58 -13.75 -7.28
N ARG A 92 0.96 -12.83 -8.15
CA ARG A 92 2.30 -12.26 -8.18
C ARG A 92 2.40 -11.06 -7.23
N PRO A 93 3.43 -10.95 -6.39
CA PRO A 93 3.61 -9.82 -5.49
C PRO A 93 4.08 -8.54 -6.20
N GLU A 94 4.70 -8.65 -7.38
CA GLU A 94 5.31 -7.53 -8.09
C GLU A 94 4.31 -6.42 -8.44
N PRO A 95 3.12 -6.71 -9.02
CA PRO A 95 2.14 -5.66 -9.33
C PRO A 95 1.65 -4.93 -8.08
N HIS A 96 1.48 -5.64 -6.98
CA HIS A 96 1.03 -5.05 -5.71
C HIS A 96 2.09 -4.14 -5.09
N ASN A 97 3.36 -4.55 -5.14
CA ASN A 97 4.47 -3.72 -4.69
C ASN A 97 4.65 -2.48 -5.57
N PHE A 98 4.49 -2.63 -6.88
CA PHE A 98 4.50 -1.49 -7.80
C PHE A 98 3.37 -0.50 -7.49
N ALA A 99 2.15 -0.98 -7.30
CA ALA A 99 1.00 -0.16 -6.94
C ALA A 99 1.22 0.59 -5.61
N GLN A 100 1.81 -0.09 -4.61
CA GLN A 100 2.17 0.52 -3.34
C GLN A 100 3.23 1.61 -3.52
N GLY A 101 4.27 1.36 -4.31
CA GLY A 101 5.31 2.34 -4.64
C GLY A 101 4.75 3.55 -5.36
N LEU A 102 3.85 3.33 -6.32
CA LEU A 102 3.17 4.41 -7.04
C LEU A 102 2.37 5.29 -6.06
N GLY A 103 1.59 4.68 -5.15
CA GLY A 103 0.89 5.40 -4.09
C GLY A 103 1.83 6.20 -3.18
N GLY A 104 2.98 5.62 -2.82
CA GLY A 104 4.03 6.29 -2.05
C GLY A 104 4.61 7.52 -2.77
N VAL A 105 4.88 7.42 -4.07
CA VAL A 105 5.34 8.55 -4.90
C VAL A 105 4.29 9.65 -4.96
N PHE A 106 3.01 9.31 -5.19
CA PHE A 106 1.94 10.30 -5.19
C PHE A 106 1.81 11.01 -3.84
N LEU A 107 1.94 10.30 -2.72
CA LEU A 107 1.93 10.92 -1.39
C LEU A 107 3.18 11.77 -1.12
N ALA A 108 4.34 11.39 -1.66
CA ALA A 108 5.55 12.23 -1.58
C ALA A 108 5.35 13.55 -2.34
N VAL A 109 4.81 13.49 -3.55
CA VAL A 109 4.44 14.68 -4.34
C VAL A 109 3.38 15.51 -3.59
N ALA A 110 2.35 14.86 -3.06
CA ALA A 110 1.33 15.51 -2.22
C ALA A 110 1.98 16.27 -1.06
N SER A 111 2.96 15.67 -0.39
CA SER A 111 3.67 16.27 0.73
C SER A 111 4.43 17.53 0.35
N VAL A 112 5.03 17.56 -0.83
CA VAL A 112 5.70 18.77 -1.36
C VAL A 112 4.69 19.90 -1.60
N PHE A 113 3.52 19.57 -2.15
CA PHE A 113 2.47 20.55 -2.42
C PHE A 113 1.72 21.02 -1.16
N LEU A 114 1.81 20.29 -0.05
CA LEU A 114 1.20 20.73 1.22
C LEU A 114 1.74 22.07 1.73
N LEU A 115 2.98 22.42 1.37
CA LEU A 115 3.60 23.69 1.79
C LEU A 115 3.08 24.90 0.98
N PRO A 116 3.24 24.91 -0.39
CA PRO A 116 2.81 26.07 -1.19
C PRO A 116 1.30 26.09 -1.45
N VAL A 117 0.68 24.93 -1.70
CA VAL A 117 -0.74 24.83 -2.08
C VAL A 117 -1.40 23.63 -1.36
N PRO A 118 -1.77 23.78 -0.08
CA PRO A 118 -2.29 22.67 0.72
C PRO A 118 -3.49 21.94 0.11
N VAL A 119 -4.33 22.66 -0.64
CA VAL A 119 -5.50 22.07 -1.31
C VAL A 119 -5.08 21.02 -2.35
N VAL A 120 -4.03 21.30 -3.12
CA VAL A 120 -3.51 20.36 -4.12
C VAL A 120 -2.87 19.14 -3.43
N GLY A 121 -2.08 19.36 -2.38
CA GLY A 121 -1.50 18.28 -1.58
C GLY A 121 -2.56 17.35 -1.00
N LEU A 122 -3.60 17.93 -0.39
CA LEU A 122 -4.72 17.15 0.15
C LEU A 122 -5.53 16.44 -0.93
N ALA A 123 -5.76 17.06 -2.08
CA ALA A 123 -6.46 16.42 -3.20
C ALA A 123 -5.70 15.19 -3.71
N LEU A 124 -4.38 15.30 -3.86
CA LEU A 124 -3.53 14.17 -4.26
C LEU A 124 -3.53 13.05 -3.21
N ALA A 125 -3.47 13.39 -1.93
CA ALA A 125 -3.54 12.40 -0.85
C ALA A 125 -4.91 11.69 -0.83
N LEU A 126 -6.01 12.43 -1.02
CA LEU A 126 -7.35 11.86 -1.13
C LEU A 126 -7.49 10.96 -2.36
N LEU A 127 -6.88 11.33 -3.49
CA LEU A 127 -6.86 10.47 -4.68
C LEU A 127 -6.24 9.11 -4.36
N VAL A 128 -5.11 9.09 -3.66
CA VAL A 128 -4.48 7.83 -3.22
C VAL A 128 -5.40 7.04 -2.30
N ALA A 129 -6.06 7.71 -1.35
CA ALA A 129 -7.01 7.06 -0.44
C ALA A 129 -8.22 6.46 -1.19
N VAL A 130 -8.75 7.17 -2.18
CA VAL A 130 -9.87 6.67 -3.02
C VAL A 130 -9.43 5.44 -3.82
N LEU A 131 -8.25 5.47 -4.43
CA LEU A 131 -7.71 4.33 -5.18
C LEU A 131 -7.45 3.12 -4.25
N ALA A 132 -6.94 3.37 -3.04
CA ALA A 132 -6.76 2.35 -2.03
C ALA A 132 -8.11 1.77 -1.57
N PHE A 133 -9.12 2.61 -1.39
CA PHE A 133 -10.46 2.19 -1.03
C PHE A 133 -11.13 1.38 -2.13
N VAL A 134 -11.02 1.78 -3.38
CA VAL A 134 -11.53 1.02 -4.54
C VAL A 134 -10.90 -0.37 -4.58
N ASN A 135 -9.59 -0.46 -4.36
CA ASN A 135 -8.91 -1.75 -4.27
C ASN A 135 -9.40 -2.58 -3.08
N LEU A 136 -9.64 -1.95 -1.93
CA LEU A 136 -10.14 -2.61 -0.73
C LEU A 136 -11.55 -3.17 -0.90
N ALA A 137 -12.46 -2.35 -1.45
CA ALA A 137 -13.88 -2.67 -1.57
C ALA A 137 -14.20 -3.59 -2.76
N PHE A 138 -13.59 -3.32 -3.92
CA PHE A 138 -13.89 -4.00 -5.17
C PHE A 138 -12.80 -4.97 -5.63
N GLY A 139 -11.64 -4.98 -4.97
CA GLY A 139 -10.49 -5.78 -5.40
C GLY A 139 -9.83 -5.26 -6.69
N TYR A 140 -10.21 -4.08 -7.17
CA TYR A 140 -9.69 -3.50 -8.40
C TYR A 140 -8.44 -2.64 -8.12
N CYS A 141 -7.28 -3.17 -8.49
CA CYS A 141 -6.01 -2.49 -8.31
C CYS A 141 -5.61 -1.74 -9.58
N LEU A 142 -5.82 -0.41 -9.61
CA LEU A 142 -5.45 0.41 -10.76
C LEU A 142 -3.93 0.39 -11.02
N GLY A 143 -3.11 0.45 -9.98
CA GLY A 143 -1.66 0.34 -10.10
C GLY A 143 -1.20 -0.99 -10.69
N CYS A 144 -1.90 -2.09 -10.38
CA CYS A 144 -1.63 -3.39 -10.97
C CYS A 144 -1.96 -3.40 -12.47
N GLN A 145 -3.03 -2.74 -12.89
CA GLN A 145 -3.39 -2.60 -14.30
C GLN A 145 -2.33 -1.81 -15.08
N ILE A 146 -1.83 -0.72 -14.50
CA ILE A 146 -0.75 0.06 -15.07
C ILE A 146 0.50 -0.81 -15.22
N TYR A 147 0.85 -1.60 -14.21
CA TYR A 147 1.98 -2.52 -14.25
C TYR A 147 1.86 -3.51 -15.43
N PHE A 148 0.71 -4.15 -15.58
CA PHE A 148 0.47 -5.08 -16.68
C PHE A 148 0.51 -4.40 -18.06
N GLN A 149 -0.01 -3.18 -18.18
CA GLN A 149 0.05 -2.42 -19.43
C GLN A 149 1.49 -2.03 -19.80
N LEU A 150 2.30 -1.63 -18.83
CA LEU A 150 3.72 -1.35 -19.03
C LEU A 150 4.50 -2.61 -19.41
N GLY A 151 4.15 -3.76 -18.84
CA GLY A 151 4.70 -5.06 -19.24
C GLY A 151 4.37 -5.40 -20.69
N LYS A 152 3.12 -5.21 -21.12
CA LYS A 152 2.71 -5.43 -22.51
C LYS A 152 3.43 -4.53 -23.53
N ARG A 153 3.81 -3.32 -23.11
CA ARG A 153 4.55 -2.37 -23.95
C ARG A 153 6.08 -2.56 -23.88
N GLY A 154 6.56 -3.55 -23.12
CA GLY A 154 7.99 -3.88 -23.04
C GLY A 154 8.81 -2.96 -22.13
N PHE A 155 8.18 -2.07 -21.34
CA PHE A 155 8.88 -1.20 -20.39
C PHE A 155 9.28 -1.92 -19.11
N ILE A 156 8.56 -2.97 -18.74
CA ILE A 156 8.81 -3.78 -17.55
C ILE A 156 8.73 -5.26 -17.93
N ARG A 157 9.64 -6.07 -17.42
CA ARG A 157 9.51 -7.53 -17.51
C ARG A 157 8.41 -7.99 -16.55
N ALA A 158 7.26 -8.21 -17.10
CA ALA A 158 6.11 -8.74 -16.35
C ALA A 158 6.16 -10.27 -16.31
#